data_eb453a6613fee0c69b8cfdbf496c9362
#
_entry.id   eb453a6613fee0c69b8cfdbf496c9362
#
_cell.length_a   1.000
_cell.length_b   1.000
_cell.length_c   1.000
_cell.angle_alpha   90.00
_cell.angle_beta   90.00
_cell.angle_gamma   90.00
#
_symmetry.space_group_name_H-M   'P 1'
#
loop_
_entity.id
_entity.type
_entity.pdbx_description
1 polymer ?
#
loop_
_entity_poly.entity_id
_entity_poly.type
_entity_poly.pdbx_seq_one_letter_code
_entity_poly.pdbx_strand_id
1 'polypeptide(L)'
;MRKTILSLFITSLAFAAHADEGMWMLTDLQKQNEVAMTELGLLIPVNQIYNPDGIALKDAVVHFGGGCTGEVISAEGLVLTNHHCGYGSIQQHSTVEHDYLTDGFWAMNRKEELPCKGLTITYIDEILDVTDYVNEQLKICLLYTSPSPRDVEESR
;
A
#
# COMPACT_ATOMS: atom_id res chain seq x y z
N MET A 1 32.44 38.54 -6.99
CA MET A 1 31.88 38.59 -5.64
C MET A 1 30.36 38.37 -5.59
N ARG A 2 29.51 39.13 -6.30
CA ARG A 2 28.06 38.95 -6.26
C ARG A 2 27.60 37.55 -6.73
N LYS A 3 28.19 36.97 -7.78
CA LYS A 3 27.84 35.64 -8.31
C LYS A 3 28.30 34.51 -7.38
N THR A 4 29.43 34.66 -6.71
CA THR A 4 29.93 33.68 -5.72
C THR A 4 29.09 33.66 -4.44
N ILE A 5 28.63 34.83 -3.98
CA ILE A 5 27.70 34.93 -2.81
C ILE A 5 26.36 34.29 -3.12
N LEU A 6 25.81 34.54 -4.32
CA LEU A 6 24.55 33.94 -4.75
C LEU A 6 24.64 32.39 -4.87
N SER A 7 25.77 31.90 -5.40
CA SER A 7 26.03 30.46 -5.51
C SER A 7 26.14 29.80 -4.13
N LEU A 8 26.81 30.45 -3.16
CA LEU A 8 26.91 29.96 -1.78
C LEU A 8 25.55 29.92 -1.07
N PHE A 9 24.68 30.90 -1.35
CA PHE A 9 23.35 31.00 -0.78
C PHE A 9 22.42 29.88 -1.31
N ILE A 10 22.51 29.58 -2.62
CA ILE A 10 21.74 28.50 -3.24
C ILE A 10 22.18 27.11 -2.71
N THR A 11 23.51 26.91 -2.55
CA THR A 11 24.02 25.64 -1.96
C THR A 11 23.64 25.48 -0.49
N SER A 12 23.58 26.54 0.30
CA SER A 12 23.15 26.44 1.72
C SER A 12 21.67 26.13 1.86
N LEU A 13 20.82 26.58 0.95
CA LEU A 13 19.39 26.23 0.92
C LEU A 13 19.16 24.77 0.54
N ALA A 14 20.00 24.18 -0.29
CA ALA A 14 19.88 22.76 -0.67
C ALA A 14 20.20 21.80 0.50
N PHE A 15 21.03 22.21 1.46
CA PHE A 15 21.34 21.42 2.65
C PHE A 15 20.27 21.45 3.75
N ALA A 16 19.27 22.36 3.64
CA ALA A 16 18.15 22.46 4.57
C ALA A 16 16.89 21.72 4.12
N ALA A 17 16.92 21.09 2.94
CA ALA A 17 15.82 20.26 2.47
C ALA A 17 15.88 18.88 3.18
N HIS A 18 15.12 18.74 4.25
CA HIS A 18 14.83 17.43 4.81
C HIS A 18 13.64 16.83 4.05
N ALA A 19 13.82 15.62 3.53
CA ALA A 19 12.72 14.83 3.01
C ALA A 19 12.29 13.88 4.12
N ASP A 20 11.00 13.85 4.42
CA ASP A 20 10.47 12.88 5.36
C ASP A 20 10.51 11.48 4.72
N GLU A 21 10.73 10.47 5.55
CA GLU A 21 10.62 9.09 5.12
C GLU A 21 9.16 8.79 4.75
N GLY A 22 8.95 8.03 3.68
CA GLY A 22 7.63 7.65 3.21
C GLY A 22 7.33 6.17 3.44
N MET A 23 6.07 5.78 3.24
CA MET A 23 5.60 4.40 3.30
C MET A 23 5.91 3.68 4.62
N TRP A 24 5.54 4.29 5.72
CA TRP A 24 5.65 3.67 7.04
C TRP A 24 4.76 2.44 7.17
N MET A 25 5.28 1.41 7.83
CA MET A 25 4.53 0.19 8.08
C MET A 25 3.40 0.46 9.10
N LEU A 26 2.22 -0.10 8.86
CA LEU A 26 1.08 0.06 9.76
C LEU A 26 1.38 -0.38 11.19
N THR A 27 2.13 -1.47 11.35
CA THR A 27 2.55 -2.02 12.65
C THR A 27 3.48 -1.10 13.45
N ASP A 28 4.13 -0.16 12.77
CA ASP A 28 5.11 0.75 13.39
C ASP A 28 4.51 2.14 13.69
N LEU A 29 3.31 2.42 13.20
CA LEU A 29 2.69 3.75 13.35
C LEU A 29 2.64 4.21 14.80
N GLN A 30 2.17 3.38 15.72
CA GLN A 30 2.08 3.73 17.15
C GLN A 30 3.44 3.77 17.84
N LYS A 31 4.40 2.97 17.39
CA LYS A 31 5.68 2.80 18.09
C LYS A 31 6.72 3.82 17.66
N GLN A 32 6.75 4.19 16.40
CA GLN A 32 7.86 4.95 15.80
C GLN A 32 7.42 6.22 15.11
N ASN A 33 6.21 6.27 14.54
CA ASN A 33 5.83 7.30 13.58
C ASN A 33 4.77 8.29 14.09
N GLU A 34 4.11 8.02 15.23
CA GLU A 34 3.00 8.85 15.74
C GLU A 34 3.44 10.30 15.96
N VAL A 35 4.63 10.52 16.52
CA VAL A 35 5.15 11.87 16.78
C VAL A 35 5.38 12.60 15.45
N ALA A 36 6.08 11.98 14.51
CA ALA A 36 6.36 12.59 13.20
C ALA A 36 5.07 12.88 12.43
N MET A 37 4.10 11.96 12.43
CA MET A 37 2.81 12.16 11.78
C MET A 37 2.03 13.33 12.40
N THR A 38 2.08 13.47 13.71
CA THR A 38 1.43 14.57 14.43
C THR A 38 2.09 15.92 14.11
N GLU A 39 3.42 15.97 14.05
CA GLU A 39 4.17 17.17 13.65
C GLU A 39 3.89 17.56 12.19
N LEU A 40 3.64 16.59 11.31
CA LEU A 40 3.21 16.80 9.93
C LEU A 40 1.73 17.17 9.79
N GLY A 41 0.97 17.21 10.89
CA GLY A 41 -0.40 17.67 10.90
C GLY A 41 -1.47 16.60 11.02
N LEU A 42 -1.14 15.36 11.39
CA LEU A 42 -2.13 14.33 11.69
C LEU A 42 -2.96 14.75 12.91
N LEU A 43 -4.28 14.86 12.72
CA LEU A 43 -5.22 15.27 13.78
C LEU A 43 -5.99 14.11 14.40
N ILE A 44 -6.05 12.96 13.73
CA ILE A 44 -6.72 11.77 14.25
C ILE A 44 -5.73 10.88 15.00
N PRO A 45 -6.15 10.22 16.08
CA PRO A 45 -5.30 9.25 16.78
C PRO A 45 -4.86 8.10 15.85
N VAL A 46 -3.63 7.67 15.97
CA VAL A 46 -3.04 6.62 15.10
C VAL A 46 -3.80 5.31 15.21
N ASN A 47 -4.39 4.99 16.37
CA ASN A 47 -5.22 3.79 16.55
C ASN A 47 -6.54 3.83 15.74
N GLN A 48 -6.96 4.98 15.23
CA GLN A 48 -8.06 5.06 14.26
C GLN A 48 -7.61 4.71 12.84
N ILE A 49 -6.31 4.76 12.55
CA ILE A 49 -5.74 4.35 11.27
C ILE A 49 -5.45 2.84 11.31
N TYR A 50 -4.77 2.39 12.35
CA TYR A 50 -4.41 0.99 12.57
C TYR A 50 -4.59 0.61 14.03
N ASN A 51 -5.39 -0.42 14.29
CA ASN A 51 -5.58 -1.01 15.59
C ASN A 51 -5.53 -2.54 15.45
N PRO A 52 -4.54 -3.22 16.06
CA PRO A 52 -4.46 -4.68 16.02
C PRO A 52 -5.61 -5.37 16.79
N ASP A 53 -6.16 -4.70 17.81
CA ASP A 53 -7.16 -5.26 18.72
C ASP A 53 -8.59 -4.76 18.42
N GLY A 54 -8.79 -3.98 17.37
CA GLY A 54 -10.10 -3.39 17.10
C GLY A 54 -10.24 -2.81 15.70
N ILE A 55 -11.43 -2.27 15.43
CA ILE A 55 -11.77 -1.68 14.13
C ILE A 55 -11.03 -0.36 13.94
N ALA A 56 -10.43 -0.19 12.78
CA ALA A 56 -9.72 1.01 12.35
C ALA A 56 -9.90 1.26 10.84
N LEU A 57 -9.37 2.34 10.33
CA LEU A 57 -9.44 2.68 8.90
C LEU A 57 -8.86 1.59 8.00
N LYS A 58 -7.84 0.85 8.47
CA LYS A 58 -7.26 -0.29 7.75
C LYS A 58 -8.31 -1.32 7.29
N ASP A 59 -9.37 -1.50 8.08
CA ASP A 59 -10.40 -2.52 7.83
C ASP A 59 -11.34 -2.15 6.67
N ALA A 60 -11.32 -0.88 6.25
CA ALA A 60 -12.01 -0.45 5.05
C ALA A 60 -11.21 -0.72 3.76
N VAL A 61 -9.90 -0.93 3.88
CA VAL A 61 -9.01 -1.17 2.74
C VAL A 61 -8.93 -2.66 2.45
N VAL A 62 -9.18 -3.04 1.20
CA VAL A 62 -9.25 -4.44 0.78
C VAL A 62 -8.35 -4.72 -0.42
N HIS A 63 -7.88 -5.95 -0.51
CA HIS A 63 -7.26 -6.46 -1.72
C HIS A 63 -8.36 -6.81 -2.73
N PHE A 64 -8.35 -6.15 -3.87
CA PHE A 64 -9.39 -6.23 -4.89
C PHE A 64 -8.92 -7.05 -6.09
N GLY A 65 -9.67 -8.08 -6.44
CA GLY A 65 -9.50 -8.85 -7.68
C GLY A 65 -8.14 -9.53 -7.89
N GLY A 66 -7.34 -9.70 -6.84
CA GLY A 66 -6.05 -10.43 -6.91
C GLY A 66 -4.83 -9.57 -7.28
N GLY A 67 -4.93 -8.26 -7.34
CA GLY A 67 -3.78 -7.40 -7.69
C GLY A 67 -3.98 -5.91 -7.45
N CYS A 68 -5.17 -5.51 -7.06
CA CYS A 68 -5.52 -4.12 -6.81
C CYS A 68 -5.89 -3.86 -5.35
N THR A 69 -6.03 -2.59 -5.01
CA THR A 69 -6.61 -2.13 -3.75
C THR A 69 -8.00 -1.57 -4.02
N GLY A 70 -8.91 -1.76 -3.08
CA GLY A 70 -10.21 -1.13 -3.05
C GLY A 70 -10.53 -0.62 -1.65
N GLU A 71 -11.48 0.30 -1.54
CA GLU A 71 -11.95 0.86 -0.28
C GLU A 71 -13.45 0.63 -0.13
N VAL A 72 -13.85 -0.03 0.96
CA VAL A 72 -15.24 -0.21 1.33
C VAL A 72 -15.75 1.08 1.98
N ILE A 73 -16.70 1.75 1.32
CA ILE A 73 -17.16 3.08 1.75
C ILE A 73 -18.62 3.12 2.23
N SER A 74 -19.27 1.97 2.30
CA SER A 74 -20.63 1.88 2.85
C SER A 74 -20.85 0.61 3.64
N ALA A 75 -21.80 0.65 4.57
CA ALA A 75 -22.23 -0.53 5.32
C ALA A 75 -22.89 -1.61 4.43
N GLU A 76 -23.26 -1.26 3.22
CA GLU A 76 -23.88 -2.15 2.24
C GLU A 76 -22.87 -2.76 1.25
N GLY A 77 -21.56 -2.48 1.43
CA GLY A 77 -20.49 -3.07 0.64
C GLY A 77 -20.19 -2.33 -0.67
N LEU A 78 -20.49 -1.03 -0.77
CA LEU A 78 -20.00 -0.23 -1.90
C LEU A 78 -18.48 -0.11 -1.81
N VAL A 79 -17.78 -0.49 -2.87
CA VAL A 79 -16.32 -0.47 -2.96
C VAL A 79 -15.89 0.52 -4.04
N LEU A 80 -14.95 1.38 -3.70
CA LEU A 80 -14.20 2.19 -4.67
C LEU A 80 -12.90 1.48 -5.05
N THR A 81 -12.51 1.60 -6.31
CA THR A 81 -11.21 1.14 -6.80
C THR A 81 -10.81 1.92 -8.05
N ASN A 82 -9.64 1.67 -8.58
CA ASN A 82 -9.17 2.30 -9.80
C ASN A 82 -9.85 1.69 -11.04
N HIS A 83 -10.08 2.51 -12.06
CA HIS A 83 -10.71 2.09 -13.31
C HIS A 83 -9.99 0.87 -13.95
N HIS A 84 -8.66 0.88 -14.00
CA HIS A 84 -7.90 -0.23 -14.57
C HIS A 84 -8.10 -1.57 -13.82
N CYS A 85 -8.47 -1.53 -12.54
CA CYS A 85 -8.76 -2.74 -11.76
C CYS A 85 -10.11 -3.35 -12.13
N GLY A 86 -11.08 -2.53 -12.52
CA GLY A 86 -12.40 -2.94 -13.00
C GLY A 86 -12.49 -3.16 -14.51
N TYR A 87 -11.46 -2.78 -15.27
CA TYR A 87 -11.48 -2.74 -16.73
C TYR A 87 -11.97 -4.05 -17.37
N GLY A 88 -11.45 -5.19 -16.93
CA GLY A 88 -11.83 -6.50 -17.46
C GLY A 88 -13.31 -6.83 -17.23
N SER A 89 -13.87 -6.46 -16.09
CA SER A 89 -15.29 -6.64 -15.77
C SER A 89 -16.15 -5.71 -16.62
N ILE A 90 -15.75 -4.46 -16.80
CA ILE A 90 -16.46 -3.49 -17.65
C ILE A 90 -16.45 -4.00 -19.10
N GLN A 91 -15.30 -4.47 -19.60
CA GLN A 91 -15.19 -5.02 -20.95
C GLN A 91 -16.09 -6.24 -21.17
N GLN A 92 -16.20 -7.14 -20.19
CA GLN A 92 -17.04 -8.34 -20.29
C GLN A 92 -18.52 -8.01 -20.43
N HIS A 93 -18.96 -6.88 -19.88
CA HIS A 93 -20.35 -6.41 -19.97
C HIS A 93 -20.60 -5.48 -21.15
N SER A 94 -19.54 -4.97 -21.79
CA SER A 94 -19.67 -4.09 -22.96
C SER A 94 -20.05 -4.88 -24.21
N THR A 95 -20.96 -4.35 -24.98
CA THR A 95 -21.40 -4.87 -26.29
C THR A 95 -21.34 -3.75 -27.34
N VAL A 96 -21.64 -4.07 -28.60
CA VAL A 96 -21.71 -3.07 -29.67
C VAL A 96 -22.85 -2.07 -29.42
N GLU A 97 -23.93 -2.53 -28.77
CA GLU A 97 -25.11 -1.70 -28.45
C GLU A 97 -24.92 -0.91 -27.14
N HIS A 98 -24.04 -1.40 -26.26
CA HIS A 98 -23.78 -0.81 -24.93
C HIS A 98 -22.28 -0.82 -24.66
N ASP A 99 -21.59 0.21 -25.11
CA ASP A 99 -20.15 0.37 -24.89
C ASP A 99 -19.86 1.04 -23.52
N TYR A 100 -19.92 0.24 -22.46
CA TYR A 100 -19.67 0.73 -21.11
C TYR A 100 -18.21 1.20 -20.86
N LEU A 101 -17.27 0.80 -21.72
CA LEU A 101 -15.91 1.34 -21.65
C LEU A 101 -15.85 2.80 -22.09
N THR A 102 -16.62 3.18 -23.09
CA THR A 102 -16.69 4.54 -23.64
C THR A 102 -17.71 5.39 -22.91
N ASP A 103 -18.93 4.84 -22.73
CA ASP A 103 -20.09 5.61 -22.24
C ASP A 103 -20.17 5.60 -20.69
N GLY A 104 -19.49 4.68 -20.05
CA GLY A 104 -19.64 4.40 -18.63
C GLY A 104 -20.90 3.60 -18.32
N PHE A 105 -21.02 3.20 -17.05
CA PHE A 105 -22.20 2.51 -16.53
C PHE A 105 -22.50 2.98 -15.11
N TRP A 106 -23.75 3.24 -14.81
CA TRP A 106 -24.21 3.61 -13.50
C TRP A 106 -25.52 2.89 -13.15
N ALA A 107 -25.48 1.96 -12.20
CA ALA A 107 -26.67 1.33 -11.65
C ALA A 107 -27.35 2.27 -10.67
N MET A 108 -28.61 2.64 -10.94
CA MET A 108 -29.40 3.51 -10.06
C MET A 108 -29.95 2.76 -8.84
N ASN A 109 -29.96 1.44 -8.89
CA ASN A 109 -30.39 0.56 -7.82
C ASN A 109 -29.72 -0.84 -7.97
N ARG A 110 -29.75 -1.65 -6.92
CA ARG A 110 -29.09 -2.97 -6.88
C ARG A 110 -29.58 -3.97 -7.94
N LYS A 111 -30.79 -3.80 -8.49
CA LYS A 111 -31.32 -4.70 -9.53
C LYS A 111 -30.69 -4.44 -10.90
N GLU A 112 -30.13 -3.26 -11.06
CA GLU A 112 -29.45 -2.85 -12.29
C GLU A 112 -27.93 -3.18 -12.24
N GLU A 113 -27.39 -3.54 -11.05
CA GLU A 113 -26.00 -3.92 -10.92
C GLU A 113 -25.67 -5.17 -11.76
N LEU A 114 -24.56 -5.11 -12.49
CA LEU A 114 -24.11 -6.20 -13.35
C LEU A 114 -23.18 -7.12 -12.58
N PRO A 115 -23.45 -8.43 -12.49
CA PRO A 115 -22.65 -9.35 -11.67
C PRO A 115 -21.28 -9.61 -12.28
N CYS A 116 -20.21 -9.36 -11.53
CA CYS A 116 -18.83 -9.63 -11.92
C CYS A 116 -18.41 -11.02 -11.42
N LYS A 117 -18.60 -12.05 -12.24
CA LYS A 117 -18.35 -13.44 -11.86
C LYS A 117 -16.85 -13.66 -11.57
N GLY A 118 -16.56 -14.18 -10.38
CA GLY A 118 -15.20 -14.51 -9.96
C GLY A 118 -14.40 -13.32 -9.40
N LEU A 119 -14.97 -12.12 -9.39
CA LEU A 119 -14.37 -10.98 -8.72
C LEU A 119 -14.56 -11.14 -7.20
N THR A 120 -13.48 -10.97 -6.45
CA THR A 120 -13.46 -11.10 -4.99
C THR A 120 -12.76 -9.93 -4.35
N ILE A 121 -13.12 -9.65 -3.11
CA ILE A 121 -12.37 -8.78 -2.20
C ILE A 121 -11.85 -9.61 -1.04
N THR A 122 -10.65 -9.27 -0.56
CA THR A 122 -10.01 -9.95 0.57
C THR A 122 -9.63 -8.91 1.61
N TYR A 123 -10.10 -9.11 2.84
CA TYR A 123 -9.74 -8.28 3.99
C TYR A 123 -8.43 -8.75 4.60
N ILE A 124 -7.66 -7.81 5.17
CA ILE A 124 -6.50 -8.14 6.01
C ILE A 124 -7.03 -8.42 7.41
N ASP A 125 -6.96 -9.65 7.84
CA ASP A 125 -7.39 -10.08 9.17
C ASP A 125 -6.32 -9.73 10.21
N GLU A 126 -5.09 -10.15 9.98
CA GLU A 126 -3.99 -9.97 10.91
C GLU A 126 -2.68 -9.63 10.18
N ILE A 127 -1.82 -8.84 10.82
CA ILE A 127 -0.45 -8.55 10.38
C ILE A 127 0.51 -8.98 11.50
N LEU A 128 1.31 -10.01 11.23
CA LEU A 128 2.28 -10.57 12.19
C LEU A 128 3.72 -10.21 11.81
N ASP A 129 4.51 -9.83 12.81
CA ASP A 129 5.95 -9.76 12.67
C ASP A 129 6.53 -11.18 12.79
N VAL A 130 7.09 -11.67 11.70
CA VAL A 130 7.71 -13.02 11.62
C VAL A 130 9.25 -12.97 11.59
N THR A 131 9.83 -11.84 11.96
CA THR A 131 11.30 -11.63 11.90
C THR A 131 12.06 -12.70 12.71
N ASP A 132 11.65 -12.98 13.92
CA ASP A 132 12.31 -13.97 14.76
C ASP A 132 12.18 -15.37 14.17
N TYR A 133 11.00 -15.72 13.67
CA TYR A 133 10.79 -17.01 13.01
C TYR A 133 11.70 -17.17 11.79
N VAL A 134 11.78 -16.16 10.94
CA VAL A 134 12.66 -16.20 9.74
C VAL A 134 14.14 -16.31 10.16
N ASN A 135 14.57 -15.54 11.15
CA ASN A 135 15.94 -15.57 11.65
C ASN A 135 16.31 -16.95 12.25
N GLU A 136 15.38 -17.63 12.91
CA GLU A 136 15.57 -18.98 13.40
C GLU A 136 15.76 -20.00 12.27
N GLN A 137 14.91 -19.91 11.23
CA GLN A 137 15.01 -20.78 10.05
C GLN A 137 16.32 -20.53 9.29
N LEU A 138 16.78 -19.28 9.19
CA LEU A 138 18.05 -18.94 8.56
C LEU A 138 19.24 -19.53 9.32
N LYS A 139 19.22 -19.57 10.65
CA LYS A 139 20.30 -20.22 11.45
C LYS A 139 20.41 -21.71 11.10
N ILE A 140 19.29 -22.38 10.91
CA ILE A 140 19.25 -23.79 10.51
C ILE A 140 19.76 -23.94 9.06
N CYS A 141 19.40 -23.03 8.17
CA CYS A 141 19.80 -23.05 6.76
C CYS A 141 21.29 -22.73 6.56
N LEU A 142 21.85 -21.81 7.33
CA LEU A 142 23.27 -21.43 7.26
C LEU A 142 24.22 -22.56 7.67
N LEU A 143 23.74 -23.59 8.37
CA LEU A 143 24.51 -24.82 8.61
C LEU A 143 24.74 -25.64 7.32
N TYR A 144 23.98 -25.40 6.27
CA TYR A 144 24.07 -26.11 4.97
C TYR A 144 24.67 -25.24 3.86
N THR A 145 24.80 -23.94 4.02
CA THR A 145 25.48 -23.05 3.09
C THR A 145 26.95 -22.93 3.47
N SER A 146 27.74 -23.94 3.15
CA SER A 146 29.19 -23.74 2.98
C SER A 146 29.39 -22.66 1.93
N PRO A 147 30.29 -21.69 2.12
CA PRO A 147 30.62 -20.73 1.07
C PRO A 147 30.97 -21.49 -0.19
N SER A 148 30.38 -21.09 -1.32
CA SER A 148 30.68 -21.68 -2.61
C SER A 148 32.19 -21.62 -2.84
N PRO A 149 32.81 -22.63 -3.43
CA PRO A 149 34.25 -22.56 -3.82
C PRO A 149 34.57 -21.30 -4.64
N ARG A 150 33.58 -20.70 -5.31
CA ARG A 150 33.70 -19.45 -6.05
C ARG A 150 33.86 -18.23 -5.14
N ASP A 151 33.18 -18.22 -3.97
CA ASP A 151 33.21 -17.10 -3.03
C ASP A 151 34.57 -17.04 -2.26
N VAL A 152 35.31 -18.15 -2.27
CA VAL A 152 36.64 -18.23 -1.64
C VAL A 152 37.74 -17.75 -2.59
N GLU A 153 37.53 -17.76 -3.92
CA GLU A 153 38.53 -17.29 -4.89
C GLU A 153 38.53 -15.76 -5.05
N GLU A 154 37.41 -15.08 -4.85
CA GLU A 154 37.33 -13.61 -4.93
C GLU A 154 37.94 -12.89 -3.70
N SER A 155 38.27 -13.58 -2.63
CA SER A 155 38.86 -13.01 -1.41
C SER A 155 40.39 -13.15 -1.32
N ARG A 156 41.07 -13.52 -2.41
CA ARG A 156 42.51 -13.55 -2.57
C ARG A 156 42.92 -12.56 -3.67
#